data_62283b73d01bd8887371ccd74d0fe60d
#
_entry.id   62283b73d01bd8887371ccd74d0fe60d
#
_cell.length_a   1.000
_cell.length_b   1.000
_cell.length_c   1.000
_cell.angle_alpha   90.00
_cell.angle_beta   90.00
_cell.angle_gamma   90.00
#
_symmetry.space_group_name_H-M   'P 1'
#
loop_
_entity.id
_entity.type
_entity.pdbx_description
1 polymer ?
#
loop_
_entity_poly.entity_id
_entity_poly.type
_entity_poly.pdbx_seq_one_letter_code
_entity_poly.pdbx_strand_id
1 'polypeptide(L)'
;HNLIMCNKANLLNQSAFLLGVPGSGKSFSAKELIAFLILNTADDVLVCDPENEFGALAAALGKETATVIHMAAGGKDRLNAMYMVDGYGENNPIVEKSQFIMSLVEQIDKAGVGPQQKSIIDRCTALVYQDAERTGKPATLCDLRNKLLEQPEEKAKEIALSLELFTTGSLDIFGHESTVDLDKRIVVFDIHGLGEQLKPTGLLVITDTILNRVTLNWKKGKRTHIFIDEFHVVFENEQSGIFF
;
A
#
# COMPACT_ATOMS: atom_id res chain seq x y z
N HIS A 1 18.98 -29.47 23.02
CA HIS A 1 18.63 -28.34 22.15
C HIS A 1 19.74 -28.17 21.13
N ASN A 2 19.43 -28.33 19.83
CA ASN A 2 20.40 -28.17 18.77
C ASN A 2 20.21 -26.79 18.10
N LEU A 3 21.30 -26.08 17.83
CA LEU A 3 21.27 -24.87 17.00
C LEU A 3 21.02 -25.28 15.55
N ILE A 4 19.97 -24.73 14.95
CA ILE A 4 19.67 -24.90 13.53
C ILE A 4 20.00 -23.59 12.85
N MET A 5 20.92 -23.63 11.90
CA MET A 5 21.30 -22.49 11.08
C MET A 5 20.80 -22.70 9.64
N CYS A 6 20.11 -21.71 9.10
CA CYS A 6 19.58 -21.75 7.76
C CYS A 6 19.84 -20.42 7.04
N ASN A 7 20.34 -20.49 5.81
CA ASN A 7 20.41 -19.32 4.94
C ASN A 7 19.08 -19.22 4.18
N LYS A 8 18.26 -18.21 4.53
CA LYS A 8 16.97 -17.97 3.88
C LYS A 8 17.05 -17.83 2.37
N ALA A 9 18.14 -17.29 1.83
CA ALA A 9 18.33 -17.13 0.39
C ALA A 9 18.35 -18.47 -0.37
N ASN A 10 18.60 -19.59 0.32
CA ASN A 10 18.63 -20.93 -0.25
C ASN A 10 17.29 -21.66 -0.12
N LEU A 11 16.29 -21.06 0.49
CA LEU A 11 14.95 -21.63 0.63
C LEU A 11 14.10 -21.36 -0.61
N LEU A 12 13.25 -22.32 -0.98
CA LEU A 12 12.25 -22.14 -2.04
C LEU A 12 11.26 -21.03 -1.71
N ASN A 13 10.86 -20.93 -0.44
CA ASN A 13 10.06 -19.84 0.10
C ASN A 13 10.87 -19.14 1.20
N GLN A 14 11.09 -17.84 1.03
CA GLN A 14 11.86 -17.02 1.94
C GLN A 14 11.02 -16.32 3.00
N SER A 15 9.69 -16.54 3.00
CA SER A 15 8.78 -16.01 4.01
C SER A 15 9.04 -16.65 5.38
N ALA A 16 8.77 -15.92 6.45
CA ALA A 16 8.91 -16.39 7.82
C ALA A 16 7.81 -15.81 8.70
N PHE A 17 7.38 -16.59 9.68
CA PHE A 17 6.42 -16.17 10.71
C PHE A 17 7.13 -16.12 12.06
N LEU A 18 6.96 -15.00 12.77
CA LEU A 18 7.35 -14.83 14.17
C LEU A 18 6.11 -15.02 15.03
N LEU A 19 6.03 -16.16 15.71
CA LEU A 19 4.90 -16.50 16.56
C LEU A 19 5.30 -16.42 18.04
N GLY A 20 4.40 -15.92 18.87
CA GLY A 20 4.61 -15.83 20.31
C GLY A 20 3.44 -15.14 21.00
N VAL A 21 3.31 -15.36 22.29
CA VAL A 21 2.32 -14.66 23.13
C VAL A 21 2.68 -13.19 23.31
N PRO A 22 1.74 -12.32 23.67
CA PRO A 22 2.04 -10.93 24.00
C PRO A 22 3.18 -10.84 25.02
N GLY A 23 4.12 -9.91 24.83
CA GLY A 23 5.29 -9.73 25.69
C GLY A 23 6.43 -10.73 25.48
N SER A 24 6.33 -11.67 24.54
CA SER A 24 7.41 -12.64 24.25
C SER A 24 8.60 -12.08 23.47
N GLY A 25 8.55 -10.81 23.07
CA GLY A 25 9.66 -10.15 22.34
C GLY A 25 9.58 -10.26 20.81
N LYS A 26 8.41 -10.59 20.22
CA LYS A 26 8.22 -10.67 18.75
C LYS A 26 8.70 -9.39 18.05
N SER A 27 8.11 -8.25 18.40
CA SER A 27 8.44 -6.96 17.80
C SER A 27 9.88 -6.54 18.07
N PHE A 28 10.47 -6.92 19.22
CA PHE A 28 11.89 -6.70 19.51
C PHE A 28 12.76 -7.49 18.53
N SER A 29 12.47 -8.79 18.33
CA SER A 29 13.22 -9.63 17.39
C SER A 29 13.07 -9.15 15.94
N ALA A 30 11.89 -8.65 15.56
CA ALA A 30 11.69 -8.05 14.24
C ALA A 30 12.54 -6.77 14.07
N LYS A 31 12.58 -5.88 15.07
CA LYS A 31 13.43 -4.67 15.07
C LYS A 31 14.92 -5.01 14.99
N GLU A 32 15.36 -6.02 15.71
CA GLU A 32 16.74 -6.50 15.66
C GLU A 32 17.12 -7.03 14.26
N LEU A 33 16.22 -7.80 13.64
CA LEU A 33 16.40 -8.28 12.27
C LEU A 33 16.42 -7.14 11.25
N ILE A 34 15.53 -6.15 11.37
CA ILE A 34 15.52 -4.95 10.50
C ILE A 34 16.83 -4.19 10.65
N ALA A 35 17.28 -3.94 11.88
CA ALA A 35 18.55 -3.26 12.12
C ALA A 35 19.72 -4.02 11.49
N PHE A 36 19.77 -5.36 11.65
CA PHE A 36 20.78 -6.20 11.02
C PHE A 36 20.76 -6.09 9.48
N LEU A 37 19.59 -6.14 8.84
CA LEU A 37 19.44 -5.99 7.40
C LEU A 37 19.99 -4.65 6.91
N ILE A 38 19.62 -3.57 7.57
CA ILE A 38 20.06 -2.21 7.19
C ILE A 38 21.56 -2.01 7.34
N LEU A 39 22.16 -2.57 8.39
CA LEU A 39 23.58 -2.43 8.65
C LEU A 39 24.45 -3.30 7.74
N ASN A 40 23.94 -4.43 7.27
CA ASN A 40 24.74 -5.43 6.56
C ASN A 40 24.41 -5.60 5.07
N THR A 41 23.32 -4.97 4.59
CA THR A 41 22.90 -5.08 3.18
C THR A 41 22.60 -3.69 2.60
N ALA A 42 22.38 -3.64 1.28
CA ALA A 42 21.85 -2.46 0.60
C ALA A 42 20.33 -2.55 0.34
N ASP A 43 19.68 -3.58 0.88
CA ASP A 43 18.29 -3.91 0.65
C ASP A 43 17.34 -2.86 1.28
N ASP A 44 16.11 -2.83 0.81
CA ASP A 44 15.06 -2.00 1.38
C ASP A 44 14.19 -2.81 2.36
N VAL A 45 13.62 -2.10 3.31
CA VAL A 45 12.71 -2.66 4.32
C VAL A 45 11.43 -1.84 4.35
N LEU A 46 10.29 -2.51 4.16
CA LEU A 46 8.96 -1.92 4.25
C LEU A 46 8.23 -2.56 5.42
N VAL A 47 7.67 -1.74 6.29
CA VAL A 47 7.02 -2.19 7.53
C VAL A 47 5.57 -1.72 7.56
N CYS A 48 4.62 -2.64 7.71
CA CYS A 48 3.25 -2.32 8.07
C CYS A 48 3.13 -2.40 9.60
N ASP A 49 2.78 -1.28 10.23
CA ASP A 49 2.84 -1.06 11.68
C ASP A 49 1.48 -0.61 12.23
N PRO A 50 0.57 -1.56 12.56
CA PRO A 50 -0.75 -1.23 13.10
C PRO A 50 -0.72 -0.67 14.53
N GLU A 51 0.33 -0.96 15.30
CA GLU A 51 0.43 -0.63 16.72
C GLU A 51 1.42 0.52 16.99
N ASN A 52 2.00 1.13 15.94
CA ASN A 52 3.00 2.20 16.05
C ASN A 52 4.22 1.83 16.92
N GLU A 53 4.73 0.63 16.73
CA GLU A 53 5.88 0.14 17.50
C GLU A 53 7.24 0.43 16.84
N PHE A 54 7.28 0.62 15.50
CA PHE A 54 8.55 0.75 14.76
C PHE A 54 9.05 2.19 14.60
N GLY A 55 8.25 3.19 14.99
CA GLY A 55 8.62 4.60 14.88
C GLY A 55 9.93 4.95 15.59
N ALA A 56 10.17 4.38 16.79
CA ALA A 56 11.40 4.61 17.55
C ALA A 56 12.65 4.05 16.82
N LEU A 57 12.53 2.90 16.16
CA LEU A 57 13.60 2.32 15.35
C LEU A 57 13.92 3.22 14.16
N ALA A 58 12.88 3.67 13.42
CA ALA A 58 13.05 4.58 12.29
C ALA A 58 13.75 5.88 12.71
N ALA A 59 13.35 6.46 13.84
CA ALA A 59 14.01 7.66 14.40
C ALA A 59 15.49 7.43 14.74
N ALA A 60 15.84 6.27 15.31
CA ALA A 60 17.21 5.91 15.67
C ALA A 60 18.09 5.71 14.43
N LEU A 61 17.54 5.23 13.30
CA LEU A 61 18.25 5.04 12.05
C LEU A 61 18.43 6.33 11.23
N GLY A 62 17.73 7.38 11.62
CA GLY A 62 17.87 8.72 11.06
C GLY A 62 17.07 8.96 9.77
N LYS A 63 16.72 10.24 9.55
CA LYS A 63 15.85 10.69 8.46
C LYS A 63 16.39 10.44 7.05
N GLU A 64 17.69 10.25 6.91
CA GLU A 64 18.30 9.91 5.61
C GLU A 64 18.03 8.46 5.22
N THR A 65 17.86 7.57 6.20
CA THR A 65 17.67 6.14 5.99
C THR A 65 16.21 5.71 6.08
N ALA A 66 15.45 6.32 6.97
CA ALA A 66 14.11 5.89 7.35
C ALA A 66 13.08 7.02 7.25
N THR A 67 11.86 6.67 6.89
CA THR A 67 10.66 7.52 6.98
C THR A 67 9.53 6.76 7.67
N VAL A 68 8.73 7.47 8.46
CA VAL A 68 7.47 6.98 9.02
C VAL A 68 6.34 7.76 8.37
N ILE A 69 5.38 7.06 7.83
CA ILE A 69 4.19 7.62 7.20
C ILE A 69 3.03 7.43 8.17
N HIS A 70 2.57 8.52 8.77
CA HIS A 70 1.48 8.49 9.74
C HIS A 70 0.14 8.61 9.03
N MET A 71 -0.51 7.48 8.83
CA MET A 71 -1.79 7.39 8.15
C MET A 71 -2.92 7.60 9.15
N ALA A 72 -3.57 8.74 9.08
CA ALA A 72 -4.69 9.10 9.96
C ALA A 72 -5.75 9.90 9.18
N ALA A 73 -7.01 9.77 9.56
CA ALA A 73 -8.08 10.58 9.02
C ALA A 73 -7.78 12.08 9.23
N GLY A 74 -7.79 12.87 8.14
CA GLY A 74 -7.41 14.28 8.18
C GLY A 74 -5.93 14.54 8.47
N GLY A 75 -5.08 13.52 8.35
CA GLY A 75 -3.63 13.62 8.50
C GLY A 75 -2.97 14.46 7.39
N LYS A 76 -1.69 14.77 7.60
CA LYS A 76 -0.89 15.52 6.63
C LYS A 76 -0.21 14.62 5.60
N ASP A 77 0.07 13.38 5.99
CA ASP A 77 0.72 12.40 5.14
C ASP A 77 -0.30 11.84 4.16
N ARG A 78 0.00 11.96 2.87
CA ARG A 78 -0.85 11.48 1.78
C ARG A 78 -0.11 10.42 0.99
N LEU A 79 -0.84 9.39 0.59
CA LEU A 79 -0.35 8.28 -0.21
C LEU A 79 -1.24 8.10 -1.44
N ASN A 80 -0.70 8.35 -2.63
CA ASN A 80 -1.46 8.28 -3.86
C ASN A 80 -1.83 6.84 -4.21
N ALA A 81 -3.11 6.48 -4.09
CA ALA A 81 -3.60 5.15 -4.43
C ALA A 81 -3.50 4.82 -5.93
N MET A 82 -3.38 5.82 -6.79
CA MET A 82 -3.20 5.62 -8.23
C MET A 82 -1.72 5.70 -8.67
N TYR A 83 -0.77 5.80 -7.73
CA TYR A 83 0.63 5.77 -8.09
C TYR A 83 1.01 4.45 -8.77
N MET A 84 1.71 4.54 -9.88
CA MET A 84 2.14 3.39 -10.67
C MET A 84 3.55 3.63 -11.19
N VAL A 85 4.42 2.67 -10.93
CA VAL A 85 5.80 2.71 -11.41
C VAL A 85 5.92 2.10 -12.80
N ASP A 86 6.98 2.45 -13.51
CA ASP A 86 7.31 1.78 -14.76
C ASP A 86 7.57 0.28 -14.54
N GLY A 87 6.78 -0.56 -15.24
CA GLY A 87 6.79 -2.03 -15.11
C GLY A 87 5.90 -2.56 -14.00
N TYR A 88 5.01 -1.76 -13.45
CA TYR A 88 3.90 -2.23 -12.64
C TYR A 88 3.08 -3.25 -13.44
N GLY A 89 2.79 -4.40 -12.83
CA GLY A 89 2.14 -5.50 -13.51
C GLY A 89 3.03 -6.21 -14.55
N GLU A 90 2.73 -7.45 -14.85
CA GLU A 90 3.58 -8.24 -15.76
C GLU A 90 3.31 -7.93 -17.24
N ASN A 91 2.03 -7.74 -17.63
CA ASN A 91 1.63 -7.66 -19.04
C ASN A 91 0.91 -6.37 -19.41
N ASN A 92 0.04 -5.86 -18.55
CA ASN A 92 -0.72 -4.64 -18.81
C ASN A 92 -0.94 -3.83 -17.53
N PRO A 93 -0.07 -2.84 -17.26
CA PRO A 93 -0.12 -2.03 -16.04
C PRO A 93 -1.48 -1.39 -15.76
N ILE A 94 -2.14 -0.89 -16.81
CA ILE A 94 -3.42 -0.20 -16.68
C ILE A 94 -4.53 -1.18 -16.27
N VAL A 95 -4.53 -2.40 -16.83
CA VAL A 95 -5.53 -3.43 -16.48
C VAL A 95 -5.36 -3.87 -15.03
N GLU A 96 -4.14 -4.12 -14.58
CA GLU A 96 -3.87 -4.52 -13.19
C GLU A 96 -4.21 -3.39 -12.21
N LYS A 97 -3.88 -2.15 -12.56
CA LYS A 97 -4.27 -1.00 -11.74
C LYS A 97 -5.80 -0.79 -11.74
N SER A 98 -6.47 -1.06 -12.86
CA SER A 98 -7.93 -1.03 -12.93
C SER A 98 -8.57 -2.08 -12.00
N GLN A 99 -8.01 -3.29 -11.93
CA GLN A 99 -8.44 -4.33 -10.99
C GLN A 99 -8.22 -3.91 -9.53
N PHE A 100 -7.07 -3.31 -9.22
CA PHE A 100 -6.81 -2.74 -7.90
C PHE A 100 -7.85 -1.66 -7.55
N ILE A 101 -8.17 -0.74 -8.46
CA ILE A 101 -9.19 0.29 -8.23
C ILE A 101 -10.59 -0.32 -8.05
N MET A 102 -10.93 -1.37 -8.79
CA MET A 102 -12.19 -2.12 -8.57
C MET A 102 -12.24 -2.68 -7.15
N SER A 103 -11.17 -3.32 -6.68
CA SER A 103 -11.07 -3.84 -5.30
C SER A 103 -11.15 -2.72 -4.26
N LEU A 104 -10.55 -1.57 -4.54
CA LEU A 104 -10.63 -0.40 -3.66
C LEU A 104 -12.07 0.12 -3.56
N VAL A 105 -12.78 0.23 -4.68
CA VAL A 105 -14.19 0.66 -4.70
C VAL A 105 -15.08 -0.37 -4.01
N GLU A 106 -14.85 -1.68 -4.22
CA GLU A 106 -15.58 -2.77 -3.53
C GLU A 106 -15.36 -2.71 -2.01
N GLN A 107 -14.17 -2.31 -1.57
CA GLN A 107 -13.87 -2.13 -0.15
C GLN A 107 -14.60 -0.92 0.47
N ILE A 108 -14.77 0.14 -0.30
CA ILE A 108 -15.46 1.38 0.11
C ILE A 108 -16.98 1.19 0.05
N ASP A 109 -17.48 0.60 -1.03
CA ASP A 109 -18.90 0.37 -1.26
C ASP A 109 -19.30 -1.06 -0.89
N LYS A 110 -19.87 -1.22 0.32
CA LYS A 110 -20.31 -2.53 0.83
C LYS A 110 -21.43 -3.18 0.01
N ALA A 111 -22.10 -2.43 -0.86
CA ALA A 111 -23.08 -2.99 -1.78
C ALA A 111 -22.41 -3.80 -2.91
N GLY A 112 -21.11 -3.66 -3.04
CA GLY A 112 -20.30 -4.33 -4.07
C GLY A 112 -20.37 -3.65 -5.43
N VAL A 113 -19.47 -4.06 -6.32
CA VAL A 113 -19.33 -3.48 -7.67
C VAL A 113 -19.87 -4.45 -8.72
N GLY A 114 -20.99 -4.11 -9.31
CA GLY A 114 -21.61 -4.90 -10.37
C GLY A 114 -20.86 -4.83 -11.72
N PRO A 115 -21.19 -5.73 -12.68
CA PRO A 115 -20.47 -5.81 -13.96
C PRO A 115 -20.43 -4.49 -14.74
N GLN A 116 -21.50 -3.71 -14.70
CA GLN A 116 -21.56 -2.41 -15.39
C GLN A 116 -20.63 -1.39 -14.72
N GLN A 117 -20.61 -1.36 -13.40
CA GLN A 117 -19.71 -0.49 -12.63
C GLN A 117 -18.25 -0.87 -12.88
N LYS A 118 -17.92 -2.16 -12.94
CA LYS A 118 -16.56 -2.64 -13.29
C LYS A 118 -16.13 -2.12 -14.66
N SER A 119 -16.99 -2.19 -15.67
CA SER A 119 -16.71 -1.67 -17.01
C SER A 119 -16.51 -0.15 -17.02
N ILE A 120 -17.26 0.59 -16.20
CA ILE A 120 -17.11 2.05 -16.07
C ILE A 120 -15.79 2.40 -15.38
N ILE A 121 -15.44 1.70 -14.28
CA ILE A 121 -14.17 1.91 -13.57
C ILE A 121 -12.99 1.64 -14.49
N ASP A 122 -13.00 0.52 -15.21
CA ASP A 122 -11.95 0.14 -16.15
C ASP A 122 -11.72 1.23 -17.20
N ARG A 123 -12.79 1.64 -17.89
CA ARG A 123 -12.76 2.70 -18.89
C ARG A 123 -12.23 4.01 -18.32
N CYS A 124 -12.75 4.46 -17.18
CA CYS A 124 -12.35 5.72 -16.57
C CYS A 124 -10.91 5.69 -16.08
N THR A 125 -10.46 4.56 -15.52
CA THR A 125 -9.06 4.38 -15.11
C THR A 125 -8.13 4.52 -16.31
N ALA A 126 -8.43 3.87 -17.43
CA ALA A 126 -7.63 4.01 -18.65
C ALA A 126 -7.57 5.45 -19.16
N LEU A 127 -8.70 6.18 -19.14
CA LEU A 127 -8.75 7.58 -19.55
C LEU A 127 -7.92 8.49 -18.63
N VAL A 128 -7.93 8.26 -17.32
CA VAL A 128 -7.12 9.03 -16.37
C VAL A 128 -5.62 8.84 -16.63
N TYR A 129 -5.17 7.62 -16.91
CA TYR A 129 -3.75 7.39 -17.23
C TYR A 129 -3.35 7.97 -18.58
N GLN A 130 -4.24 7.94 -19.60
CA GLN A 130 -4.00 8.64 -20.87
C GLN A 130 -3.86 10.17 -20.66
N ASP A 131 -4.71 10.76 -19.82
CA ASP A 131 -4.61 12.17 -19.48
C ASP A 131 -3.33 12.47 -18.68
N ALA A 132 -2.92 11.59 -17.77
CA ALA A 132 -1.68 11.69 -17.02
C ALA A 132 -0.45 11.67 -17.94
N GLU A 133 -0.38 10.75 -18.90
CA GLU A 133 0.68 10.71 -19.92
C GLU A 133 0.74 11.99 -20.75
N ARG A 134 -0.43 12.49 -21.18
CA ARG A 134 -0.52 13.71 -21.99
C ARG A 134 -0.12 14.97 -21.23
N THR A 135 -0.44 15.04 -19.94
CA THR A 135 -0.20 16.25 -19.11
C THR A 135 1.12 16.22 -18.36
N GLY A 136 1.73 15.03 -18.21
CA GLY A 136 2.91 14.80 -17.37
C GLY A 136 2.63 14.88 -15.88
N LYS A 137 1.37 14.87 -15.45
CA LYS A 137 0.97 14.89 -14.04
C LYS A 137 0.61 13.47 -13.58
N PRO A 138 0.95 13.09 -12.34
CA PRO A 138 0.55 11.80 -11.80
C PRO A 138 -0.97 11.65 -11.76
N ALA A 139 -1.48 10.47 -12.12
CA ALA A 139 -2.88 10.12 -11.94
C ALA A 139 -3.25 10.07 -10.46
N THR A 140 -4.45 10.54 -10.10
CA THR A 140 -4.97 10.53 -8.73
C THR A 140 -6.42 10.03 -8.66
N LEU A 141 -6.89 9.62 -7.46
CA LEU A 141 -8.31 9.27 -7.29
C LEU A 141 -9.22 10.48 -7.51
N CYS A 142 -8.75 11.71 -7.26
CA CYS A 142 -9.50 12.92 -7.59
C CYS A 142 -9.73 13.03 -9.10
N ASP A 143 -8.74 12.70 -9.92
CA ASP A 143 -8.87 12.69 -11.38
C ASP A 143 -9.85 11.60 -11.82
N LEU A 144 -9.79 10.41 -11.20
CA LEU A 144 -10.71 9.33 -11.47
C LEU A 144 -12.16 9.73 -11.13
N ARG A 145 -12.38 10.33 -9.95
CA ARG A 145 -13.70 10.83 -9.56
C ARG A 145 -14.24 11.86 -10.56
N ASN A 146 -13.41 12.80 -10.97
CA ASN A 146 -13.80 13.80 -11.96
C ASN A 146 -14.15 13.13 -13.30
N LYS A 147 -13.36 12.17 -13.74
CA LYS A 147 -13.62 11.42 -14.97
C LYS A 147 -14.92 10.61 -14.90
N LEU A 148 -15.26 10.04 -13.74
CA LEU A 148 -16.53 9.36 -13.49
C LEU A 148 -17.72 10.34 -13.57
N LEU A 149 -17.59 11.55 -13.03
CA LEU A 149 -18.64 12.58 -13.10
C LEU A 149 -18.91 13.08 -14.54
N GLU A 150 -17.93 13.01 -15.42
CA GLU A 150 -18.07 13.34 -16.86
C GLU A 150 -18.88 12.28 -17.63
N GLN A 151 -19.06 11.07 -17.09
CA GLN A 151 -19.78 10.01 -17.77
C GLN A 151 -21.29 10.22 -17.72
N PRO A 152 -22.03 9.83 -18.79
CA PRO A 152 -23.49 10.00 -18.84
C PRO A 152 -24.24 9.01 -17.94
N GLU A 153 -23.63 7.88 -17.57
CA GLU A 153 -24.27 6.81 -16.82
C GLU A 153 -24.49 7.19 -15.32
N GLU A 154 -25.69 6.97 -14.81
CA GLU A 154 -26.01 7.18 -13.39
C GLU A 154 -25.10 6.35 -12.47
N LYS A 155 -24.73 5.13 -12.88
CA LYS A 155 -23.80 4.28 -12.11
C LYS A 155 -22.40 4.86 -11.97
N ALA A 156 -21.95 5.67 -12.92
CA ALA A 156 -20.70 6.39 -12.80
C ALA A 156 -20.76 7.45 -11.69
N LYS A 157 -21.90 8.12 -11.58
CA LYS A 157 -22.13 9.11 -10.50
C LYS A 157 -22.23 8.45 -9.13
N GLU A 158 -22.83 7.25 -9.03
CA GLU A 158 -22.85 6.47 -7.79
C GLU A 158 -21.43 6.13 -7.33
N ILE A 159 -20.58 5.65 -8.24
CA ILE A 159 -19.16 5.36 -7.92
C ILE A 159 -18.42 6.64 -7.52
N ALA A 160 -18.64 7.75 -8.24
CA ALA A 160 -18.01 9.02 -7.91
C ALA A 160 -18.44 9.53 -6.52
N LEU A 161 -19.68 9.29 -6.12
CA LEU A 161 -20.19 9.62 -4.78
C LEU A 161 -19.55 8.74 -3.71
N SER A 162 -19.39 7.42 -3.95
CA SER A 162 -18.68 6.53 -3.02
C SER A 162 -17.23 6.95 -2.82
N LEU A 163 -16.57 7.49 -3.85
CA LEU A 163 -15.20 8.00 -3.78
C LEU A 163 -15.08 9.40 -3.15
N GLU A 164 -16.18 10.13 -2.95
CA GLU A 164 -16.14 11.52 -2.48
C GLU A 164 -15.44 11.67 -1.13
N LEU A 165 -15.74 10.78 -0.19
CA LEU A 165 -15.14 10.77 1.14
C LEU A 165 -13.60 10.65 1.08
N PHE A 166 -13.07 9.91 0.12
CA PHE A 166 -11.65 9.60 -0.05
C PHE A 166 -10.92 10.56 -1.01
N THR A 167 -11.64 11.49 -1.63
CA THR A 167 -11.06 12.43 -2.61
C THR A 167 -11.15 13.89 -2.16
N THR A 168 -12.35 14.34 -1.80
CA THR A 168 -12.63 15.72 -1.38
C THR A 168 -13.20 15.81 0.04
N GLY A 169 -13.49 14.67 0.65
CA GLY A 169 -13.99 14.55 2.01
C GLY A 169 -12.90 14.49 3.08
N SER A 170 -13.28 14.11 4.28
CA SER A 170 -12.40 14.09 5.47
C SER A 170 -11.34 12.97 5.45
N LEU A 171 -11.42 12.04 4.51
CA LEU A 171 -10.52 10.89 4.39
C LEU A 171 -9.66 10.96 3.11
N ASP A 172 -9.31 12.15 2.68
CA ASP A 172 -8.64 12.44 1.41
C ASP A 172 -7.17 11.99 1.35
N ILE A 173 -6.68 11.26 2.34
CA ILE A 173 -5.29 10.83 2.45
C ILE A 173 -4.82 9.95 1.26
N PHE A 174 -5.73 9.32 0.52
CA PHE A 174 -5.45 8.49 -0.65
C PHE A 174 -5.80 9.16 -1.98
N GLY A 175 -6.44 10.33 -1.92
CA GLY A 175 -7.06 11.00 -3.07
C GLY A 175 -6.10 11.80 -3.95
N HIS A 176 -4.98 12.20 -3.40
CA HIS A 176 -4.05 13.18 -3.98
C HIS A 176 -2.65 12.60 -4.22
N GLU A 177 -1.77 13.40 -4.83
CA GLU A 177 -0.36 13.05 -4.93
C GLU A 177 0.26 12.79 -3.55
N SER A 178 1.20 11.83 -3.49
CA SER A 178 1.89 11.51 -2.25
C SER A 178 2.70 12.71 -1.74
N THR A 179 2.58 13.01 -0.46
CA THR A 179 3.36 14.06 0.21
C THR A 179 4.57 13.51 0.95
N VAL A 180 4.72 12.19 0.97
CA VAL A 180 5.72 11.45 1.74
C VAL A 180 6.84 10.94 0.84
N ASP A 181 8.04 10.85 1.41
CA ASP A 181 9.21 10.31 0.70
C ASP A 181 9.22 8.77 0.81
N LEU A 182 8.85 8.13 -0.29
CA LEU A 182 8.84 6.67 -0.42
C LEU A 182 10.21 6.10 -0.83
N ASP A 183 11.21 6.93 -1.14
CA ASP A 183 12.52 6.46 -1.66
C ASP A 183 13.52 6.07 -0.57
N LYS A 184 13.15 6.25 0.71
CA LYS A 184 13.99 5.82 1.84
C LYS A 184 14.16 4.31 1.87
N ARG A 185 15.30 3.87 2.44
CA ARG A 185 15.60 2.43 2.59
C ARG A 185 14.65 1.73 3.54
N ILE A 186 14.14 2.46 4.55
CA ILE A 186 13.10 1.96 5.45
C ILE A 186 11.89 2.88 5.32
N VAL A 187 10.75 2.27 5.01
CA VAL A 187 9.46 2.95 5.05
C VAL A 187 8.56 2.22 6.03
N VAL A 188 8.11 2.91 7.06
CA VAL A 188 7.17 2.41 8.06
C VAL A 188 5.81 3.04 7.79
N PHE A 189 4.82 2.22 7.49
CA PHE A 189 3.42 2.63 7.35
C PHE A 189 2.72 2.45 8.70
N ASP A 190 2.64 3.53 9.47
CA ASP A 190 1.89 3.58 10.71
C ASP A 190 0.41 3.79 10.41
N ILE A 191 -0.38 2.76 10.63
CA ILE A 191 -1.84 2.75 10.38
C ILE A 191 -2.66 2.83 11.68
N HIS A 192 -2.02 3.02 12.82
CA HIS A 192 -2.70 3.13 14.12
C HIS A 192 -3.80 4.21 14.11
N GLY A 193 -3.54 5.33 13.42
CA GLY A 193 -4.45 6.47 13.32
C GLY A 193 -5.62 6.32 12.36
N LEU A 194 -5.71 5.23 11.56
CA LEU A 194 -6.77 5.07 10.56
C LEU A 194 -8.15 4.72 11.15
N GLY A 195 -8.19 4.14 12.34
CA GLY A 195 -9.43 3.58 12.89
C GLY A 195 -9.91 2.33 12.12
N GLU A 196 -10.74 1.51 12.77
CA GLU A 196 -11.12 0.17 12.28
C GLU A 196 -11.80 0.19 10.90
N GLN A 197 -12.56 1.23 10.59
CA GLN A 197 -13.29 1.31 9.31
C GLN A 197 -12.39 1.56 8.11
N LEU A 198 -11.26 2.23 8.32
CA LEU A 198 -10.33 2.63 7.25
C LEU A 198 -9.11 1.71 7.15
N LYS A 199 -8.82 0.94 8.19
CA LYS A 199 -7.69 0.00 8.16
C LYS A 199 -7.70 -0.91 6.92
N PRO A 200 -8.83 -1.53 6.51
CA PRO A 200 -8.85 -2.38 5.32
C PRO A 200 -8.50 -1.63 4.03
N THR A 201 -9.07 -0.44 3.84
CA THR A 201 -8.76 0.43 2.69
C THR A 201 -7.29 0.87 2.71
N GLY A 202 -6.80 1.26 3.88
CA GLY A 202 -5.39 1.63 4.08
C GLY A 202 -4.43 0.48 3.76
N LEU A 203 -4.72 -0.72 4.25
CA LEU A 203 -3.92 -1.92 3.97
C LEU A 203 -3.87 -2.23 2.47
N LEU A 204 -5.00 -2.10 1.77
CA LEU A 204 -5.05 -2.33 0.33
C LEU A 204 -4.14 -1.33 -0.43
N VAL A 205 -4.17 -0.04 -0.08
CA VAL A 205 -3.32 0.99 -0.70
C VAL A 205 -1.83 0.79 -0.32
N ILE A 206 -1.54 0.42 0.92
CA ILE A 206 -0.17 0.09 1.36
C ILE A 206 0.37 -1.11 0.58
N THR A 207 -0.44 -2.16 0.42
CA THR A 207 -0.04 -3.36 -0.32
C THR A 207 0.32 -3.03 -1.76
N ASP A 208 -0.50 -2.24 -2.45
CA ASP A 208 -0.21 -1.77 -3.80
C ASP A 208 1.08 -0.91 -3.84
N THR A 209 1.28 -0.04 -2.85
CA THR A 209 2.50 0.76 -2.72
C THR A 209 3.74 -0.12 -2.50
N ILE A 210 3.63 -1.16 -1.68
CA ILE A 210 4.69 -2.16 -1.46
C ILE A 210 5.02 -2.88 -2.77
N LEU A 211 4.01 -3.34 -3.52
CA LEU A 211 4.21 -4.00 -4.81
C LEU A 211 4.90 -3.09 -5.83
N ASN A 212 4.54 -1.82 -5.89
CA ASN A 212 5.25 -0.82 -6.69
C ASN A 212 6.74 -0.77 -6.32
N ARG A 213 7.06 -0.72 -5.02
CA ARG A 213 8.47 -0.67 -4.55
C ARG A 213 9.22 -1.96 -4.84
N VAL A 214 8.60 -3.12 -4.63
CA VAL A 214 9.17 -4.43 -4.96
C VAL A 214 9.52 -4.50 -6.45
N THR A 215 8.60 -4.07 -7.32
CA THR A 215 8.81 -4.04 -8.77
C THR A 215 10.00 -3.16 -9.17
N LEU A 216 10.08 -1.95 -8.62
CA LEU A 216 11.22 -1.04 -8.87
C LEU A 216 12.55 -1.64 -8.42
N ASN A 217 12.58 -2.23 -7.23
CA ASN A 217 13.79 -2.80 -6.67
C ASN A 217 14.22 -4.05 -7.43
N TRP A 218 13.27 -4.90 -7.83
CA TRP A 218 13.56 -6.09 -8.62
C TRP A 218 14.23 -5.73 -9.95
N LYS A 219 13.74 -4.70 -10.66
CA LYS A 219 14.37 -4.19 -11.87
C LYS A 219 15.81 -3.69 -11.65
N LYS A 220 16.11 -3.18 -10.46
CA LYS A 220 17.43 -2.73 -10.05
C LYS A 220 18.32 -3.84 -9.48
N GLY A 221 17.85 -5.09 -9.43
CA GLY A 221 18.54 -6.21 -8.78
C GLY A 221 18.64 -6.05 -7.25
N LYS A 222 17.79 -5.24 -6.65
CA LYS A 222 17.76 -4.95 -5.21
C LYS A 222 16.65 -5.73 -4.53
N ARG A 223 16.89 -6.26 -3.34
CA ARG A 223 15.89 -6.98 -2.56
C ARG A 223 15.04 -6.00 -1.74
N THR A 224 13.81 -6.41 -1.49
CA THR A 224 12.88 -5.72 -0.58
C THR A 224 12.41 -6.72 0.48
N HIS A 225 12.57 -6.36 1.74
CA HIS A 225 12.08 -7.12 2.87
C HIS A 225 10.80 -6.47 3.39
N ILE A 226 9.74 -7.26 3.53
CA ILE A 226 8.44 -6.79 3.99
C ILE A 226 8.22 -7.36 5.38
N PHE A 227 7.92 -6.48 6.34
CA PHE A 227 7.53 -6.83 7.70
C PHE A 227 6.09 -6.38 7.92
N ILE A 228 5.24 -7.30 8.32
CA ILE A 228 3.85 -7.01 8.67
C ILE A 228 3.66 -7.43 10.11
N ASP A 229 3.52 -6.45 10.99
CA ASP A 229 3.16 -6.70 12.37
C ASP A 229 1.66 -6.94 12.47
N GLU A 230 1.23 -7.71 13.47
CA GLU A 230 -0.16 -8.11 13.67
C GLU A 230 -0.81 -8.64 12.36
N PHE A 231 -0.14 -9.61 11.73
CA PHE A 231 -0.50 -10.12 10.38
C PHE A 231 -1.96 -10.59 10.27
N HIS A 232 -2.63 -10.90 11.38
CA HIS A 232 -4.04 -11.26 11.41
C HIS A 232 -4.94 -10.12 10.86
N VAL A 233 -4.57 -8.86 11.04
CA VAL A 233 -5.30 -7.70 10.52
C VAL A 233 -5.45 -7.73 8.99
N VAL A 234 -4.47 -8.33 8.29
CA VAL A 234 -4.53 -8.50 6.83
C VAL A 234 -5.61 -9.49 6.42
N PHE A 235 -5.87 -10.53 7.25
CA PHE A 235 -6.89 -11.56 6.96
C PHE A 235 -8.30 -11.21 7.43
N GLU A 236 -8.49 -10.15 8.18
CA GLU A 236 -9.83 -9.67 8.55
C GLU A 236 -10.62 -9.21 7.31
N ASN A 237 -9.92 -8.98 6.20
CA ASN A 237 -10.51 -8.62 4.94
C ASN A 237 -10.11 -9.62 3.85
N GLU A 238 -11.11 -10.28 3.25
CA GLU A 238 -10.93 -11.28 2.20
C GLU A 238 -10.13 -10.73 0.99
N GLN A 239 -10.34 -9.47 0.64
CA GLN A 239 -9.65 -8.84 -0.50
C GLN A 239 -8.18 -8.51 -0.21
N SER A 240 -7.84 -8.12 1.00
CA SER A 240 -6.45 -7.90 1.41
C SER A 240 -5.66 -9.22 1.46
N GLY A 241 -6.33 -10.32 1.83
CA GLY A 241 -5.71 -11.65 1.88
C GLY A 241 -5.34 -12.24 0.52
N ILE A 242 -5.92 -11.75 -0.59
CA ILE A 242 -5.61 -12.24 -1.95
C ILE A 242 -4.24 -11.74 -2.43
N PHE A 243 -3.75 -10.62 -1.89
CA PHE A 243 -2.49 -9.99 -2.33
C PHE A 243 -1.25 -10.52 -1.58
N PHE A 244 -1.41 -11.30 -0.52
CA PHE A 244 -0.34 -11.93 0.26
C PHE A 244 -0.38 -13.46 0.22
#